data_bfee8529a1f015f6bf6851ddc26fc7ad
#
_entry.id   bfee8529a1f015f6bf6851ddc26fc7ad
#
_cell.length_a   1.000
_cell.length_b   1.000
_cell.length_c   1.000
_cell.angle_alpha   90.00
_cell.angle_beta   90.00
_cell.angle_gamma   90.00
#
_symmetry.space_group_name_H-M   'P 1'
#
loop_
_entity.id
_entity.type
_entity.pdbx_description
1 polymer ?
#
loop_
_entity_poly.entity_id
_entity_poly.type
_entity_poly.pdbx_seq_one_letter_code
_entity_poly.pdbx_strand_id
1 'polypeptide(L)'
;GCLKNGLFKYNPQTNGFTHIKCSSHPELPIKTLYNINQDEIYIGTDGNGMKVYNIQKGQIMESPVNITSSNFDKSKVHSILKDNQGNIWLGFFQKGVMIVPPVSNNFKYMGYKSSTHNTIGSCCIMSVCKDHTGSYWIGTDNDGIYRIDPDGKQQAHFEQRPGISHSVSSTIMSICEDSDRNLWIGSYRDGLAKLNPQTGHCEYIYLPDKDHKPAQSIYSIIEDKHRQL
;
A
#
# COMPACT_ATOMS: atom_id res chain seq x y z
N GLY A 1 30.70 3.07 -16.32
CA GLY A 1 30.53 3.01 -14.86
C GLY A 1 31.69 2.29 -14.19
N CYS A 2 32.07 2.73 -13.01
CA CYS A 2 33.14 2.14 -12.22
C CYS A 2 32.61 1.70 -10.85
N LEU A 3 33.22 0.65 -10.29
CA LEU A 3 32.81 0.09 -9.00
C LEU A 3 33.19 1.00 -7.82
N LYS A 4 34.24 1.81 -7.97
CA LYS A 4 34.75 2.69 -6.89
C LYS A 4 34.64 4.19 -7.19
N ASN A 5 34.53 4.56 -8.47
CA ASN A 5 34.68 5.96 -8.89
C ASN A 5 33.46 6.51 -9.66
N GLY A 6 32.31 5.84 -9.61
CA GLY A 6 31.07 6.35 -10.15
C GLY A 6 30.95 6.33 -11.68
N LEU A 7 30.30 7.33 -12.26
CA LEU A 7 29.97 7.42 -13.65
C LEU A 7 30.90 8.37 -14.41
N PHE A 8 31.38 7.94 -15.58
CA PHE A 8 32.19 8.76 -16.47
C PHE A 8 31.55 8.84 -17.84
N LYS A 9 31.55 10.04 -18.43
CA LYS A 9 31.19 10.29 -19.82
C LYS A 9 32.45 10.42 -20.65
N TYR A 10 32.56 9.58 -21.68
CA TYR A 10 33.64 9.66 -22.67
C TYR A 10 33.31 10.69 -23.75
N ASN A 11 34.29 11.52 -24.10
CA ASN A 11 34.19 12.44 -25.23
C ASN A 11 35.17 11.98 -26.33
N PRO A 12 34.67 11.51 -27.49
CA PRO A 12 35.51 11.01 -28.57
C PRO A 12 36.33 12.10 -29.28
N GLN A 13 35.86 13.36 -29.22
CA GLN A 13 36.59 14.46 -29.88
C GLN A 13 37.86 14.86 -29.14
N THR A 14 37.83 14.82 -27.82
CA THR A 14 38.97 15.15 -26.96
C THR A 14 39.71 13.95 -26.42
N ASN A 15 39.21 12.73 -26.71
CA ASN A 15 39.67 11.46 -26.15
C ASN A 15 39.77 11.47 -24.64
N GLY A 16 38.83 12.24 -23.98
CA GLY A 16 38.85 12.47 -22.56
C GLY A 16 37.61 11.93 -21.84
N PHE A 17 37.69 11.86 -20.51
CA PHE A 17 36.61 11.43 -19.67
C PHE A 17 36.18 12.57 -18.72
N THR A 18 34.88 12.79 -18.60
CA THR A 18 34.29 13.70 -17.64
C THR A 18 33.62 12.89 -16.53
N HIS A 19 34.00 13.12 -15.28
CA HIS A 19 33.38 12.49 -14.11
C HIS A 19 32.01 13.11 -13.84
N ILE A 20 30.97 12.29 -13.77
CA ILE A 20 29.61 12.70 -13.41
C ILE A 20 29.40 12.38 -11.94
N LYS A 21 29.38 13.39 -11.10
CA LYS A 21 29.24 13.26 -9.65
C LYS A 21 27.80 13.01 -9.27
N CYS A 22 27.59 12.08 -8.34
CA CYS A 22 26.32 11.94 -7.63
C CYS A 22 26.41 12.78 -6.33
N SER A 23 25.49 13.72 -6.14
CA SER A 23 25.50 14.61 -4.98
C SER A 23 25.28 13.87 -3.66
N SER A 24 24.48 12.82 -3.66
CA SER A 24 24.19 12.03 -2.46
C SER A 24 25.25 10.95 -2.18
N HIS A 25 25.99 10.48 -3.20
CA HIS A 25 26.97 9.40 -3.11
C HIS A 25 28.14 9.65 -4.05
N PRO A 26 29.19 10.37 -3.61
CA PRO A 26 30.32 10.74 -4.48
C PRO A 26 31.02 9.55 -5.16
N GLU A 27 31.09 8.41 -4.47
CA GLU A 27 31.72 7.17 -4.92
C GLU A 27 30.71 6.09 -5.27
N LEU A 28 29.63 6.47 -5.99
CA LEU A 28 28.54 5.56 -6.33
C LEU A 28 29.03 4.29 -7.05
N PRO A 29 28.94 3.10 -6.43
CA PRO A 29 29.43 1.86 -7.03
C PRO A 29 28.46 1.38 -8.13
N ILE A 30 28.85 1.49 -9.40
CA ILE A 30 28.01 1.16 -10.55
C ILE A 30 28.23 -0.28 -10.99
N LYS A 31 27.15 -1.05 -11.11
CA LYS A 31 27.12 -2.41 -11.61
C LYS A 31 26.60 -2.51 -13.04
N THR A 32 25.57 -1.74 -13.37
CA THR A 32 24.96 -1.80 -14.70
C THR A 32 24.44 -0.43 -15.13
N LEU A 33 24.42 -0.22 -16.43
CA LEU A 33 23.82 0.94 -17.08
C LEU A 33 22.85 0.44 -18.14
N TYR A 34 21.68 1.08 -18.21
CA TYR A 34 20.67 0.79 -19.20
C TYR A 34 20.09 2.07 -19.78
N ASN A 35 20.17 2.21 -21.11
CA ASN A 35 19.59 3.36 -21.80
C ASN A 35 18.08 3.14 -21.94
N ILE A 36 17.29 3.87 -21.15
CA ILE A 36 15.82 3.72 -21.12
C ILE A 36 15.12 4.51 -22.22
N ASN A 37 15.67 5.69 -22.54
CA ASN A 37 15.22 6.61 -23.59
C ASN A 37 16.33 7.58 -23.97
N GLN A 38 16.04 8.57 -24.85
CA GLN A 38 17.03 9.53 -25.35
C GLN A 38 17.58 10.49 -24.25
N ASP A 39 16.83 10.66 -23.15
CA ASP A 39 17.15 11.64 -22.11
C ASP A 39 17.65 11.01 -20.81
N GLU A 40 17.48 9.69 -20.63
CA GLU A 40 17.72 9.05 -19.34
C GLU A 40 18.44 7.71 -19.45
N ILE A 41 19.41 7.51 -18.57
CA ILE A 41 20.13 6.25 -18.37
C ILE A 41 19.87 5.77 -16.95
N TYR A 42 19.35 4.56 -16.84
CA TYR A 42 19.19 3.89 -15.55
C TYR A 42 20.50 3.28 -15.09
N ILE A 43 20.80 3.47 -13.81
CA ILE A 43 22.04 3.09 -13.16
C ILE A 43 21.74 2.09 -12.05
N GLY A 44 22.19 0.86 -12.21
CA GLY A 44 22.16 -0.14 -11.13
C GLY A 44 23.42 -0.05 -10.29
N THR A 45 23.27 -0.04 -8.97
CA THR A 45 24.36 0.15 -8.02
C THR A 45 24.59 -1.05 -7.11
N ASP A 46 25.75 -1.10 -6.46
CA ASP A 46 26.09 -2.12 -5.45
C ASP A 46 25.77 -1.61 -4.05
N GLY A 47 24.48 -1.52 -3.70
CA GLY A 47 24.05 -1.16 -2.33
C GLY A 47 23.41 0.22 -2.18
N ASN A 48 23.20 0.96 -3.30
CA ASN A 48 22.50 2.25 -3.30
C ASN A 48 21.26 2.23 -4.22
N GLY A 49 20.68 1.04 -4.43
CA GLY A 49 19.50 0.86 -5.28
C GLY A 49 19.73 1.19 -6.75
N MET A 50 18.71 1.76 -7.37
CA MET A 50 18.77 2.26 -8.74
C MET A 50 18.76 3.79 -8.74
N LYS A 51 19.56 4.41 -9.60
CA LYS A 51 19.60 5.85 -9.86
C LYS A 51 19.29 6.13 -11.31
N VAL A 52 19.03 7.39 -11.64
CA VAL A 52 18.79 7.83 -13.02
C VAL A 52 19.75 8.98 -13.35
N TYR A 53 20.49 8.81 -14.42
CA TYR A 53 21.26 9.90 -15.01
C TYR A 53 20.41 10.61 -16.06
N ASN A 54 20.09 11.87 -15.82
CA ASN A 54 19.43 12.73 -16.81
C ASN A 54 20.51 13.36 -17.69
N ILE A 55 20.47 13.05 -18.97
CA ILE A 55 21.50 13.46 -19.96
C ILE A 55 21.48 14.97 -20.18
N GLN A 56 20.29 15.58 -20.21
CA GLN A 56 20.10 17.01 -20.45
C GLN A 56 20.58 17.86 -19.29
N LYS A 57 20.26 17.43 -18.07
CA LYS A 57 20.68 18.11 -16.83
C LYS A 57 22.12 17.80 -16.42
N GLY A 58 22.70 16.73 -16.97
CA GLY A 58 24.04 16.27 -16.61
C GLY A 58 24.16 15.77 -15.15
N GLN A 59 23.04 15.36 -14.54
CA GLN A 59 22.96 15.02 -13.11
C GLN A 59 22.39 13.63 -12.85
N ILE A 60 22.87 13.00 -11.79
CA ILE A 60 22.32 11.74 -11.26
C ILE A 60 21.24 12.09 -10.23
N MET A 61 20.06 11.54 -10.43
CA MET A 61 18.87 11.71 -9.59
C MET A 61 18.44 10.40 -8.96
N GLU A 62 17.60 10.49 -7.95
CA GLU A 62 16.92 9.32 -7.39
C GLU A 62 16.00 8.66 -8.41
N SER A 63 15.82 7.34 -8.29
CA SER A 63 14.94 6.60 -9.20
C SER A 63 13.48 7.05 -9.03
N PRO A 64 12.74 7.29 -10.13
CA PRO A 64 11.30 7.52 -10.07
C PRO A 64 10.51 6.24 -9.78
N VAL A 65 11.18 5.09 -9.80
CA VAL A 65 10.57 3.79 -9.52
C VAL A 65 10.31 3.69 -8.02
N ASN A 66 9.06 3.95 -7.66
CA ASN A 66 8.60 3.90 -6.28
C ASN A 66 8.32 2.44 -5.90
N ILE A 67 9.29 1.79 -5.26
CA ILE A 67 9.15 0.39 -4.82
C ILE A 67 8.83 0.39 -3.33
N THR A 68 7.56 0.22 -3.03
CA THR A 68 7.01 0.27 -1.66
C THR A 68 7.31 -0.98 -0.81
N SER A 69 7.98 -1.99 -1.36
CA SER A 69 8.04 -3.33 -0.73
C SER A 69 9.35 -3.76 -0.07
N SER A 70 10.40 -2.94 -0.05
CA SER A 70 11.65 -3.29 0.67
C SER A 70 12.63 -2.13 0.67
N ASN A 71 13.71 -2.23 1.46
CA ASN A 71 14.88 -1.33 1.45
C ASN A 71 15.56 -1.25 0.07
N PHE A 72 14.81 -0.78 -0.95
CA PHE A 72 15.27 -0.68 -2.34
C PHE A 72 16.52 0.19 -2.43
N ASP A 73 16.55 1.28 -1.67
CA ASP A 73 17.68 2.22 -1.64
C ASP A 73 19.00 1.61 -1.15
N LYS A 74 18.93 0.45 -0.47
CA LYS A 74 20.09 -0.32 -0.02
C LYS A 74 20.30 -1.60 -0.84
N SER A 75 19.54 -1.79 -1.91
CA SER A 75 19.63 -3.00 -2.72
C SER A 75 20.77 -2.94 -3.72
N LYS A 76 21.28 -4.12 -4.07
CA LYS A 76 22.31 -4.28 -5.09
C LYS A 76 21.64 -4.63 -6.41
N VAL A 77 21.55 -3.68 -7.33
CA VAL A 77 20.94 -3.86 -8.67
C VAL A 77 22.03 -4.19 -9.67
N HIS A 78 22.07 -5.45 -10.14
CA HIS A 78 23.12 -5.96 -10.98
C HIS A 78 22.77 -6.00 -12.46
N SER A 79 21.48 -6.01 -12.81
CA SER A 79 21.01 -5.96 -14.19
C SER A 79 19.72 -5.17 -14.32
N ILE A 80 19.56 -4.51 -15.46
CA ILE A 80 18.37 -3.73 -15.83
C ILE A 80 18.06 -4.06 -17.28
N LEU A 81 16.80 -4.34 -17.59
CA LEU A 81 16.30 -4.58 -18.94
C LEU A 81 14.91 -3.97 -19.07
N LYS A 82 14.61 -3.40 -20.23
CA LYS A 82 13.24 -3.04 -20.64
C LYS A 82 12.77 -4.00 -21.71
N ASP A 83 11.61 -4.62 -21.50
CA ASP A 83 11.02 -5.51 -22.49
C ASP A 83 10.19 -4.75 -23.53
N ASN A 84 9.65 -5.49 -24.52
CA ASN A 84 8.84 -4.92 -25.61
C ASN A 84 7.47 -4.42 -25.14
N GLN A 85 7.03 -4.80 -23.94
CA GLN A 85 5.79 -4.32 -23.32
C GLN A 85 6.04 -3.06 -22.48
N GLY A 86 7.31 -2.65 -22.35
CA GLY A 86 7.72 -1.50 -21.57
C GLY A 86 7.98 -1.79 -20.10
N ASN A 87 7.88 -3.06 -19.66
CA ASN A 87 8.23 -3.42 -18.29
C ASN A 87 9.73 -3.30 -18.07
N ILE A 88 10.13 -2.80 -16.91
CA ILE A 88 11.53 -2.75 -16.49
C ILE A 88 11.80 -3.93 -15.57
N TRP A 89 12.74 -4.76 -15.95
CA TRP A 89 13.21 -5.91 -15.20
C TRP A 89 14.47 -5.55 -14.45
N LEU A 90 14.46 -5.72 -13.13
CA LEU A 90 15.59 -5.43 -12.25
C LEU A 90 16.08 -6.73 -11.62
N GLY A 91 17.31 -7.12 -11.92
CA GLY A 91 17.96 -8.27 -11.29
C GLY A 91 18.77 -7.83 -10.07
N PHE A 92 18.50 -8.43 -8.91
CA PHE A 92 19.15 -8.12 -7.65
C PHE A 92 20.14 -9.21 -7.24
N PHE A 93 21.24 -8.80 -6.63
CA PHE A 93 22.17 -9.75 -6.03
C PHE A 93 21.49 -10.51 -4.86
N GLN A 94 21.37 -11.83 -5.00
CA GLN A 94 20.80 -12.74 -4.02
C GLN A 94 19.33 -12.46 -3.60
N LYS A 95 18.59 -11.61 -4.35
CA LYS A 95 17.19 -11.26 -4.03
C LYS A 95 16.22 -11.49 -5.18
N GLY A 96 16.67 -12.18 -6.24
CA GLY A 96 15.83 -12.51 -7.40
C GLY A 96 15.62 -11.35 -8.36
N VAL A 97 14.47 -11.34 -9.02
CA VAL A 97 14.10 -10.38 -10.06
C VAL A 97 12.83 -9.65 -9.69
N MET A 98 12.79 -8.36 -9.99
CA MET A 98 11.59 -7.51 -9.86
C MET A 98 11.18 -7.02 -11.24
N ILE A 99 9.87 -6.96 -11.46
CA ILE A 99 9.27 -6.40 -12.68
C ILE A 99 8.54 -5.12 -12.31
N VAL A 100 8.88 -4.03 -12.99
CA VAL A 100 8.21 -2.73 -12.84
C VAL A 100 7.43 -2.45 -14.12
N PRO A 101 6.10 -2.48 -14.09
CA PRO A 101 5.28 -2.21 -15.27
C PRO A 101 5.34 -0.73 -15.67
N PRO A 102 5.14 -0.38 -16.95
CA PRO A 102 5.20 1.00 -17.46
C PRO A 102 4.06 1.89 -16.98
N VAL A 103 2.96 1.27 -16.57
CA VAL A 103 1.79 1.96 -15.99
C VAL A 103 1.80 1.72 -14.50
N SER A 104 1.69 2.79 -13.71
CA SER A 104 1.47 2.66 -12.27
C SER A 104 0.21 1.83 -12.08
N ASN A 105 0.35 0.70 -11.40
CA ASN A 105 -0.78 -0.12 -11.03
C ASN A 105 -1.70 0.74 -10.14
N ASN A 106 -2.96 0.95 -10.58
CA ASN A 106 -3.96 1.68 -9.80
C ASN A 106 -4.43 0.91 -8.56
N PHE A 107 -3.89 -0.30 -8.35
CA PHE A 107 -4.12 -1.09 -7.15
C PHE A 107 -3.15 -0.67 -6.04
N LYS A 108 -3.70 -0.29 -4.90
CA LYS A 108 -2.94 -0.05 -3.66
C LYS A 108 -3.21 -1.23 -2.72
N TYR A 109 -2.16 -1.88 -2.25
CA TYR A 109 -2.29 -2.90 -1.21
C TYR A 109 -2.34 -2.23 0.17
N MET A 110 -3.39 -2.52 0.92
CA MET A 110 -3.51 -2.17 2.33
C MET A 110 -3.65 -3.47 3.14
N GLY A 111 -2.76 -3.72 4.07
CA GLY A 111 -2.81 -4.97 4.84
C GLY A 111 -1.63 -5.15 5.79
N TYR A 112 -1.64 -6.28 6.48
CA TYR A 112 -0.75 -6.65 7.57
C TYR A 112 0.76 -6.54 7.27
N LYS A 113 1.18 -6.78 6.02
CA LYS A 113 2.60 -6.74 5.62
C LYS A 113 2.92 -5.61 4.64
N SER A 114 2.15 -4.55 4.64
CA SER A 114 2.49 -3.36 3.85
C SER A 114 3.77 -2.72 4.40
N SER A 115 4.76 -2.53 3.52
CA SER A 115 6.05 -1.93 3.91
C SER A 115 5.97 -0.43 4.17
N THR A 116 4.90 0.22 3.74
CA THR A 116 4.74 1.67 3.82
C THR A 116 3.85 2.12 4.97
N HIS A 117 2.80 1.38 5.28
CA HIS A 117 1.90 1.67 6.41
C HIS A 117 1.20 0.36 6.78
N ASN A 118 1.47 -0.17 7.96
CA ASN A 118 0.65 -1.22 8.57
C ASN A 118 -0.69 -0.59 8.96
N THR A 119 -1.58 -0.48 7.98
CA THR A 119 -2.88 0.14 8.21
C THR A 119 -3.89 -0.84 8.77
N ILE A 120 -3.67 -2.15 8.61
CA ILE A 120 -4.58 -3.20 9.07
C ILE A 120 -3.75 -4.31 9.71
N GLY A 121 -4.00 -4.60 10.98
CA GLY A 121 -3.27 -5.60 11.76
C GLY A 121 -3.67 -7.04 11.42
N SER A 122 -4.90 -7.27 10.95
CA SER A 122 -5.39 -8.58 10.54
C SER A 122 -5.11 -8.89 9.08
N CYS A 123 -4.92 -10.17 8.79
CA CYS A 123 -4.78 -10.66 7.41
C CYS A 123 -6.11 -11.09 6.78
N CYS A 124 -7.20 -11.15 7.55
CA CYS A 124 -8.50 -11.59 7.06
C CYS A 124 -9.49 -10.43 7.07
N ILE A 125 -9.81 -9.93 5.88
CA ILE A 125 -10.80 -8.88 5.67
C ILE A 125 -12.13 -9.52 5.34
N MET A 126 -13.16 -9.19 6.11
CA MET A 126 -14.50 -9.74 5.96
C MET A 126 -15.44 -8.79 5.23
N SER A 127 -15.30 -7.48 5.43
CA SER A 127 -16.17 -6.48 4.83
C SER A 127 -15.47 -5.15 4.59
N VAL A 128 -15.95 -4.41 3.58
CA VAL A 128 -15.50 -3.06 3.26
C VAL A 128 -16.70 -2.20 2.91
N CYS A 129 -16.77 -1.01 3.49
CA CYS A 129 -17.78 0.00 3.19
C CYS A 129 -17.11 1.36 3.00
N LYS A 130 -17.58 2.13 2.03
CA LYS A 130 -17.16 3.53 1.85
C LYS A 130 -18.25 4.44 2.39
N ASP A 131 -17.91 5.31 3.35
CA ASP A 131 -18.85 6.27 3.92
C ASP A 131 -19.01 7.53 3.04
N HIS A 132 -19.98 8.37 3.37
CA HIS A 132 -20.27 9.63 2.67
C HIS A 132 -19.10 10.63 2.69
N THR A 133 -18.15 10.50 3.64
CA THR A 133 -16.95 11.35 3.71
C THR A 133 -15.86 10.86 2.75
N GLY A 134 -16.03 9.70 2.13
CA GLY A 134 -15.06 9.03 1.30
C GLY A 134 -14.08 8.14 2.06
N SER A 135 -14.20 8.05 3.39
CA SER A 135 -13.40 7.14 4.22
C SER A 135 -13.86 5.69 4.01
N TYR A 136 -12.94 4.75 4.16
CA TYR A 136 -13.21 3.32 4.07
C TYR A 136 -13.28 2.71 5.46
N TRP A 137 -14.33 1.95 5.71
CA TRP A 137 -14.50 1.13 6.88
C TRP A 137 -14.21 -0.31 6.53
N ILE A 138 -13.31 -0.95 7.26
CA ILE A 138 -12.81 -2.28 6.98
C ILE A 138 -13.05 -3.18 8.18
N GLY A 139 -13.93 -4.14 8.02
CA GLY A 139 -14.24 -5.17 9.02
C GLY A 139 -13.31 -6.35 8.86
N THR A 140 -12.81 -6.85 9.97
CA THR A 140 -11.83 -7.93 10.01
C THR A 140 -12.36 -9.15 10.75
N ASP A 141 -11.64 -10.26 10.60
CA ASP A 141 -11.77 -11.43 11.46
C ASP A 141 -10.80 -11.31 12.63
N ASN A 142 -11.33 -11.29 13.85
CA ASN A 142 -10.62 -11.20 15.13
C ASN A 142 -9.86 -9.90 15.46
N ASP A 143 -10.03 -8.82 14.69
CA ASP A 143 -9.29 -7.57 14.91
C ASP A 143 -10.19 -6.32 14.80
N GLY A 144 -11.51 -6.51 14.91
CA GLY A 144 -12.50 -5.43 14.93
C GLY A 144 -12.65 -4.69 13.62
N ILE A 145 -12.73 -3.36 13.68
CA ILE A 145 -13.00 -2.49 12.53
C ILE A 145 -12.00 -1.33 12.44
N TYR A 146 -11.54 -1.07 11.21
CA TYR A 146 -10.66 0.05 10.88
C TYR A 146 -11.39 1.13 10.10
N ARG A 147 -11.03 2.38 10.34
CA ARG A 147 -11.37 3.52 9.49
C ARG A 147 -10.11 4.03 8.80
N ILE A 148 -10.16 4.14 7.49
CA ILE A 148 -9.04 4.59 6.65
C ILE A 148 -9.52 5.74 5.78
N ASP A 149 -8.73 6.83 5.72
CA ASP A 149 -9.07 7.99 4.89
C ASP A 149 -8.89 7.68 3.37
N PRO A 150 -9.36 8.58 2.49
CA PRO A 150 -9.20 8.39 1.04
C PRO A 150 -7.75 8.28 0.58
N ASP A 151 -6.80 8.83 1.34
CA ASP A 151 -5.36 8.77 1.03
C ASP A 151 -4.71 7.47 1.49
N GLY A 152 -5.45 6.64 2.24
CA GLY A 152 -5.00 5.34 2.72
C GLY A 152 -4.34 5.38 4.10
N LYS A 153 -4.52 6.47 4.86
CA LYS A 153 -4.00 6.58 6.22
C LYS A 153 -5.04 6.11 7.23
N GLN A 154 -4.63 5.28 8.17
CA GLN A 154 -5.49 4.83 9.27
C GLN A 154 -5.88 6.03 10.16
N GLN A 155 -7.19 6.20 10.37
CA GLN A 155 -7.77 7.24 11.22
C GLN A 155 -8.23 6.69 12.56
N ALA A 156 -8.79 5.47 12.57
CA ALA A 156 -9.26 4.82 13.77
C ALA A 156 -9.14 3.30 13.65
N HIS A 157 -9.03 2.65 14.81
CA HIS A 157 -9.13 1.21 14.97
C HIS A 157 -9.92 0.95 16.25
N PHE A 158 -11.03 0.24 16.13
CA PHE A 158 -11.88 -0.12 17.26
C PHE A 158 -11.89 -1.64 17.41
N GLU A 159 -11.47 -2.09 18.57
CA GLU A 159 -11.35 -3.50 18.93
C GLU A 159 -12.38 -3.90 19.97
N GLN A 160 -12.66 -5.18 20.05
CA GLN A 160 -13.45 -5.74 21.15
C GLN A 160 -12.69 -5.56 22.48
N ARG A 161 -13.39 -5.02 23.48
CA ARG A 161 -12.87 -4.86 24.84
C ARG A 161 -13.57 -5.82 25.79
N PRO A 162 -12.87 -6.84 26.32
CA PRO A 162 -13.48 -7.78 27.26
C PRO A 162 -14.14 -7.07 28.46
N GLY A 163 -15.37 -7.46 28.77
CA GLY A 163 -16.15 -6.86 29.88
C GLY A 163 -16.85 -5.53 29.57
N ILE A 164 -16.71 -4.99 28.34
CA ILE A 164 -17.40 -3.78 27.90
C ILE A 164 -18.49 -4.17 26.89
N SER A 165 -19.75 -4.15 27.29
CA SER A 165 -20.90 -4.59 26.50
C SER A 165 -21.18 -3.78 25.25
N HIS A 166 -20.65 -2.55 25.17
CA HIS A 166 -20.83 -1.64 24.04
C HIS A 166 -19.57 -1.49 23.19
N SER A 167 -18.59 -2.37 23.32
CA SER A 167 -17.42 -2.39 22.46
C SER A 167 -17.76 -3.02 21.11
N VAL A 168 -16.96 -2.71 20.09
CA VAL A 168 -17.04 -3.36 18.77
C VAL A 168 -16.79 -4.86 18.90
N SER A 169 -17.49 -5.68 18.13
CA SER A 169 -17.22 -7.12 18.02
C SER A 169 -15.84 -7.37 17.39
N SER A 170 -15.21 -8.47 17.77
CA SER A 170 -13.92 -8.88 17.19
C SER A 170 -14.02 -9.22 15.70
N THR A 171 -15.14 -9.81 15.27
CA THR A 171 -15.33 -10.27 13.88
C THR A 171 -16.51 -9.52 13.24
N ILE A 172 -16.22 -8.67 12.26
CA ILE A 172 -17.19 -7.83 11.55
C ILE A 172 -17.45 -8.39 10.16
N MET A 173 -18.60 -9.01 9.98
CA MET A 173 -19.02 -9.70 8.74
C MET A 173 -19.56 -8.75 7.69
N SER A 174 -20.24 -7.67 8.10
CA SER A 174 -20.86 -6.70 7.19
C SER A 174 -20.84 -5.29 7.77
N ILE A 175 -20.77 -4.30 6.89
CA ILE A 175 -20.80 -2.87 7.22
C ILE A 175 -21.69 -2.19 6.20
N CYS A 176 -22.58 -1.31 6.67
CA CYS A 176 -23.45 -0.48 5.82
C CYS A 176 -23.60 0.90 6.43
N GLU A 177 -23.43 1.95 5.64
CA GLU A 177 -23.88 3.29 6.02
C GLU A 177 -25.27 3.52 5.41
N ASP A 178 -26.25 3.86 6.24
CA ASP A 178 -27.60 4.15 5.77
C ASP A 178 -27.74 5.58 5.22
N SER A 179 -28.87 5.89 4.61
CA SER A 179 -29.19 7.22 4.09
C SER A 179 -29.19 8.33 5.14
N ASP A 180 -29.37 7.99 6.40
CA ASP A 180 -29.33 8.91 7.55
C ASP A 180 -27.92 9.01 8.17
N ARG A 181 -26.92 8.45 7.53
CA ARG A 181 -25.50 8.46 7.94
C ARG A 181 -25.21 7.64 9.20
N ASN A 182 -26.06 6.70 9.53
CA ASN A 182 -25.78 5.75 10.59
C ASN A 182 -24.89 4.62 10.05
N LEU A 183 -23.87 4.25 10.80
CA LEU A 183 -23.01 3.15 10.45
C LEU A 183 -23.45 1.88 11.15
N TRP A 184 -23.91 0.92 10.38
CA TRP A 184 -24.39 -0.38 10.84
C TRP A 184 -23.30 -1.43 10.65
N ILE A 185 -23.13 -2.26 11.68
CA ILE A 185 -22.20 -3.38 11.65
C ILE A 185 -22.90 -4.69 11.99
N GLY A 186 -22.67 -5.69 11.18
CA GLY A 186 -23.08 -7.06 11.44
C GLY A 186 -21.89 -7.88 11.87
N SER A 187 -22.02 -8.61 12.96
CA SER A 187 -20.95 -9.42 13.53
C SER A 187 -21.22 -10.93 13.39
N TYR A 188 -20.19 -11.72 13.64
CA TYR A 188 -20.31 -13.18 13.61
C TYR A 188 -21.03 -13.76 14.84
N ARG A 189 -20.93 -13.12 16.02
CA ARG A 189 -21.52 -13.66 17.27
C ARG A 189 -22.34 -12.67 18.08
N ASP A 190 -22.15 -11.39 17.83
CA ASP A 190 -22.75 -10.33 18.68
C ASP A 190 -23.93 -9.63 18.00
N GLY A 191 -24.37 -10.14 16.81
CA GLY A 191 -25.55 -9.67 16.10
C GLY A 191 -25.35 -8.35 15.35
N LEU A 192 -26.41 -7.53 15.31
CA LEU A 192 -26.44 -6.22 14.64
C LEU A 192 -26.18 -5.10 15.64
N ALA A 193 -25.33 -4.16 15.24
CA ALA A 193 -25.12 -2.95 16.04
C ALA A 193 -25.02 -1.69 15.18
N LYS A 194 -25.39 -0.56 15.77
CA LYS A 194 -25.12 0.78 15.26
C LYS A 194 -23.83 1.30 15.91
N LEU A 195 -22.85 1.64 15.09
CA LEU A 195 -21.54 2.11 15.53
C LEU A 195 -21.46 3.62 15.55
N ASN A 196 -21.00 4.19 16.66
CA ASN A 196 -20.58 5.58 16.72
C ASN A 196 -19.15 5.70 16.13
N PRO A 197 -18.96 6.42 15.02
CA PRO A 197 -17.69 6.46 14.29
C PRO A 197 -16.59 7.26 15.00
N GLN A 198 -16.91 8.05 16.03
CA GLN A 198 -15.94 8.84 16.79
C GLN A 198 -15.43 8.10 18.02
N THR A 199 -16.31 7.36 18.68
CA THR A 199 -16.01 6.74 19.99
C THR A 199 -15.80 5.24 19.91
N GLY A 200 -16.28 4.57 18.84
CA GLY A 200 -16.32 3.12 18.74
C GLY A 200 -17.39 2.47 19.61
N HIS A 201 -18.30 3.28 20.17
CA HIS A 201 -19.44 2.77 20.96
C HIS A 201 -20.46 2.11 20.05
N CYS A 202 -20.87 0.89 20.40
CA CYS A 202 -21.87 0.10 19.69
C CYS A 202 -23.19 0.04 20.47
N GLU A 203 -24.26 0.39 19.79
CA GLU A 203 -25.62 0.13 20.25
C GLU A 203 -26.12 -1.14 19.59
N TYR A 204 -26.18 -2.23 20.35
CA TYR A 204 -26.63 -3.53 19.85
C TYR A 204 -28.14 -3.60 19.72
N ILE A 205 -28.62 -4.05 18.58
CA ILE A 205 -30.04 -4.12 18.24
C ILE A 205 -30.52 -5.57 18.41
N TYR A 206 -31.59 -5.71 19.18
CA TYR A 206 -32.23 -7.01 19.31
C TYR A 206 -33.00 -7.37 18.02
N LEU A 207 -32.49 -8.35 17.30
CA LEU A 207 -33.19 -8.97 16.17
C LEU A 207 -33.54 -10.41 16.55
N PRO A 208 -34.84 -10.76 16.65
CA PRO A 208 -35.24 -12.12 16.95
C PRO A 208 -35.00 -13.01 15.70
N ASP A 209 -34.46 -14.20 15.94
CA ASP A 209 -34.46 -15.28 14.96
C ASP A 209 -35.83 -15.98 14.93
N LYS A 210 -35.97 -17.04 14.11
CA LYS A 210 -37.20 -17.85 14.01
C LYS A 210 -37.66 -18.48 15.33
N ASP A 211 -36.74 -18.67 16.29
CA ASP A 211 -36.98 -19.24 17.61
C ASP A 211 -37.10 -18.16 18.70
N HIS A 212 -37.28 -16.90 18.32
CA HIS A 212 -37.35 -15.71 19.21
C HIS A 212 -36.10 -15.50 20.06
N LYS A 213 -34.94 -16.00 19.62
CA LYS A 213 -33.64 -15.73 20.23
C LYS A 213 -32.95 -14.58 19.50
N PRO A 214 -32.00 -13.88 20.14
CA PRO A 214 -31.19 -12.87 19.45
C PRO A 214 -30.45 -13.48 18.27
N ALA A 215 -30.59 -12.89 17.08
CA ALA A 215 -29.80 -13.28 15.92
C ALA A 215 -28.33 -12.93 16.20
N GLN A 216 -27.47 -13.94 16.22
CA GLN A 216 -26.07 -13.77 16.59
C GLN A 216 -25.18 -13.41 15.40
N SER A 217 -25.48 -13.91 14.22
CA SER A 217 -24.61 -13.75 13.05
C SER A 217 -25.32 -13.00 11.94
N ILE A 218 -24.79 -11.83 11.59
CA ILE A 218 -25.31 -10.96 10.53
C ILE A 218 -24.28 -10.88 9.42
N TYR A 219 -24.53 -11.59 8.32
CA TYR A 219 -23.60 -11.71 7.20
C TYR A 219 -23.71 -10.61 6.17
N SER A 220 -24.88 -9.95 6.09
CA SER A 220 -25.13 -8.89 5.12
C SER A 220 -26.13 -7.88 5.66
N ILE A 221 -25.88 -6.61 5.37
CA ILE A 221 -26.77 -5.48 5.68
C ILE A 221 -26.87 -4.67 4.41
N ILE A 222 -28.10 -4.31 4.03
CA ILE A 222 -28.38 -3.45 2.90
C ILE A 222 -29.59 -2.57 3.22
N GLU A 223 -29.52 -1.30 2.84
CA GLU A 223 -30.67 -0.41 2.86
C GLU A 223 -31.38 -0.45 1.49
N ASP A 224 -32.69 -0.62 1.49
CA ASP A 224 -33.49 -0.59 0.30
C ASP A 224 -33.84 0.83 -0.14
N LYS A 225 -34.51 0.97 -1.32
CA LYS A 225 -34.98 2.26 -1.84
C LYS A 225 -36.04 2.96 -0.97
N HIS A 226 -36.63 2.25 0.00
CA HIS A 226 -37.60 2.76 0.95
C HIS A 226 -36.96 3.09 2.31
N ARG A 227 -35.63 3.10 2.40
CA ARG A 227 -34.83 3.33 3.63
C ARG A 227 -35.07 2.28 4.72
N GLN A 228 -35.35 1.04 4.30
CA GLN A 228 -35.46 -0.10 5.21
C GLN A 228 -34.17 -0.94 5.14
N LEU A 229 -33.64 -1.31 6.31
CA LEU A 229 -32.49 -2.20 6.46
C LEU A 229 -32.91 -3.66 6.49
#